data_3c36f370eb000ed03077e4076bc71c9d
#
_entry.id   3c36f370eb000ed03077e4076bc71c9d
#
_cell.length_a   1.000
_cell.length_b   1.000
_cell.length_c   1.000
_cell.angle_alpha   90.00
_cell.angle_beta   90.00
_cell.angle_gamma   90.00
#
_symmetry.space_group_name_H-M   'P 1'
#
loop_
_entity.id
_entity.type
_entity.pdbx_description
1 polymer ?
#
loop_
_entity_poly.entity_id
_entity_poly.type
_entity_poly.pdbx_seq_one_letter_code
_entity_poly.pdbx_strand_id
1 'polypeptide(L)'
;VRTGLVAVVASLGLALTGCATTDDNLAQQANAGGDKGYVAGDGSVSEYAADKRGEPVAFDAKMFDGSTVTAESLRGKPAVVNFWYAGCAPCRAEAPDLVALHGEYKDEAQFLGVNLRDQQATAEAFERNFKVGYPSASDLDGAVLLALSDYVPPQAVPTTLVLDSQGRVAARVLGKADKSTLDALIKDTVAESA
;
A
#
# COMPACT_ATOMS: atom_id res chain seq x y z
N VAL A 1 26.04 75.72 22.94
CA VAL A 1 26.64 74.41 23.18
C VAL A 1 25.57 73.42 23.64
N ARG A 2 25.04 72.57 22.78
CA ARG A 2 24.18 71.45 23.15
C ARG A 2 24.55 70.24 22.35
N THR A 3 25.16 69.31 23.02
CA THR A 3 25.59 68.01 22.57
C THR A 3 24.38 67.10 22.40
N GLY A 4 24.11 66.65 21.16
CA GLY A 4 23.05 65.67 20.84
C GLY A 4 23.64 64.28 20.77
N LEU A 5 23.16 63.41 21.67
CA LEU A 5 23.51 62.00 21.70
C LEU A 5 22.62 61.23 20.68
N VAL A 6 23.25 60.61 19.70
CA VAL A 6 22.56 59.73 18.71
C VAL A 6 22.67 58.31 19.26
N ALA A 7 21.55 57.76 19.67
CA ALA A 7 21.41 56.34 20.02
C ALA A 7 21.19 55.51 18.76
N VAL A 8 22.16 54.66 18.44
CA VAL A 8 22.02 53.62 17.37
C VAL A 8 21.37 52.37 18.01
N VAL A 9 20.14 52.11 17.62
CA VAL A 9 19.44 50.86 17.94
C VAL A 9 19.81 49.81 16.90
N ALA A 10 20.65 48.85 17.29
CA ALA A 10 20.97 47.69 16.48
C ALA A 10 19.83 46.66 16.60
N SER A 11 19.02 46.53 15.54
CA SER A 11 17.97 45.50 15.44
C SER A 11 18.61 44.18 15.09
N LEU A 12 18.68 43.26 16.04
CA LEU A 12 19.13 41.90 15.83
C LEU A 12 17.96 41.09 15.23
N GLY A 13 17.95 40.95 13.91
CA GLY A 13 16.99 40.10 13.18
C GLY A 13 17.35 38.62 13.41
N LEU A 14 16.60 37.91 14.25
CA LEU A 14 16.63 36.44 14.25
C LEU A 14 15.97 35.91 12.99
N ALA A 15 16.77 35.44 12.03
CA ALA A 15 16.29 34.62 10.94
C ALA A 15 15.98 33.23 11.48
N LEU A 16 14.70 32.94 11.75
CA LEU A 16 14.20 31.58 11.92
C LEU A 16 14.16 30.93 10.53
N THR A 17 15.22 30.24 10.14
CA THR A 17 15.17 29.28 9.04
C THR A 17 14.44 28.04 9.54
N GLY A 18 13.11 28.05 9.39
CA GLY A 18 12.30 26.87 9.60
C GLY A 18 12.65 25.81 8.55
N CYS A 19 13.08 24.63 9.01
CA CYS A 19 13.14 23.44 8.17
C CYS A 19 11.71 23.03 7.80
N ALA A 20 11.22 23.53 6.65
CA ALA A 20 10.01 23.05 6.02
C ALA A 20 10.45 22.05 4.94
N THR A 21 10.61 20.78 5.31
CA THR A 21 10.80 19.71 4.33
C THR A 21 10.16 18.43 4.88
N THR A 22 9.18 17.94 4.17
CA THR A 22 8.52 16.63 4.15
C THR A 22 7.04 16.59 4.51
N ASP A 23 6.49 17.51 5.31
CA ASP A 23 5.05 17.47 5.62
C ASP A 23 4.17 18.03 4.49
N ASP A 24 4.71 18.87 3.60
CA ASP A 24 3.95 19.48 2.49
C ASP A 24 3.48 18.45 1.44
N ASN A 25 4.22 17.38 1.23
CA ASN A 25 3.83 16.34 0.28
C ASN A 25 2.62 15.52 0.75
N LEU A 26 2.55 15.19 2.05
CA LEU A 26 1.42 14.46 2.61
C LEU A 26 0.16 15.33 2.66
N ALA A 27 0.30 16.61 3.02
CA ALA A 27 -0.81 17.56 3.02
C ALA A 27 -1.30 17.84 1.58
N GLN A 28 -0.41 17.95 0.61
CA GLN A 28 -0.78 18.11 -0.81
C GLN A 28 -1.43 16.85 -1.37
N GLN A 29 -0.95 15.65 -1.02
CA GLN A 29 -1.59 14.39 -1.40
C GLN A 29 -2.98 14.25 -0.76
N ALA A 30 -3.13 14.60 0.51
CA ALA A 30 -4.42 14.58 1.19
C ALA A 30 -5.42 15.56 0.53
N ASN A 31 -4.97 16.74 0.12
CA ASN A 31 -5.80 17.73 -0.58
C ASN A 31 -6.06 17.36 -2.05
N ALA A 32 -5.14 16.66 -2.72
CA ALA A 32 -5.33 16.18 -4.09
C ALA A 32 -6.35 15.02 -4.16
N GLY A 33 -6.61 14.35 -3.04
CA GLY A 33 -7.62 13.29 -2.93
C GLY A 33 -9.06 13.77 -3.17
N GLY A 34 -9.37 15.04 -2.85
CA GLY A 34 -10.72 15.59 -2.97
C GLY A 34 -11.77 14.64 -2.37
N ASP A 35 -12.99 14.66 -2.92
CA ASP A 35 -14.10 13.79 -2.50
C ASP A 35 -13.96 12.32 -2.95
N LYS A 36 -12.82 11.92 -3.49
CA LYS A 36 -12.60 10.56 -4.01
C LYS A 36 -12.50 9.49 -2.92
N GLY A 37 -12.31 9.90 -1.66
CA GLY A 37 -12.26 9.01 -0.52
C GLY A 37 -10.99 8.13 -0.42
N TYR A 38 -9.95 8.41 -1.22
CA TYR A 38 -8.65 7.76 -1.12
C TYR A 38 -7.53 8.75 -1.40
N VAL A 39 -6.35 8.49 -0.84
CA VAL A 39 -5.09 9.13 -1.20
C VAL A 39 -4.40 8.21 -2.19
N ALA A 40 -4.25 8.66 -3.43
CA ALA A 40 -3.43 7.94 -4.39
C ALA A 40 -1.98 8.02 -3.90
N GLY A 41 -1.36 6.88 -3.61
CA GLY A 41 0.06 6.81 -3.33
C GLY A 41 0.88 7.26 -4.55
N ASP A 42 2.13 7.59 -4.31
CA ASP A 42 3.07 8.08 -5.34
C ASP A 42 3.81 6.97 -6.09
N GLY A 43 3.44 5.70 -5.84
CA GLY A 43 4.13 4.52 -6.38
C GLY A 43 5.41 4.18 -5.60
N SER A 44 5.62 4.78 -4.41
CA SER A 44 6.82 4.52 -3.62
C SER A 44 6.93 3.06 -3.20
N VAL A 45 8.14 2.53 -3.33
CA VAL A 45 8.49 1.16 -2.97
C VAL A 45 9.30 1.16 -1.69
N SER A 46 8.99 0.24 -0.79
CA SER A 46 9.80 -0.08 0.38
C SER A 46 10.12 -1.56 0.34
N GLU A 47 11.40 -1.89 0.38
CA GLU A 47 11.88 -3.27 0.48
C GLU A 47 12.50 -3.52 1.84
N TYR A 48 12.28 -4.70 2.38
CA TYR A 48 12.78 -5.09 3.69
C TYR A 48 13.72 -6.27 3.54
N ALA A 49 15.01 -6.05 3.82
CA ALA A 49 16.01 -7.12 3.83
C ALA A 49 15.58 -8.25 4.78
N ALA A 50 15.86 -9.50 4.45
CA ALA A 50 15.33 -10.67 5.15
C ALA A 50 15.59 -10.67 6.67
N ASP A 51 16.71 -10.07 7.12
CA ASP A 51 17.09 -9.91 8.52
C ASP A 51 16.43 -8.69 9.21
N LYS A 52 15.69 -7.86 8.46
CA LYS A 52 15.00 -6.64 8.93
C LYS A 52 13.48 -6.74 8.81
N ARG A 53 12.95 -7.83 8.26
CA ARG A 53 11.51 -8.07 8.20
C ARG A 53 10.94 -8.23 9.59
N GLY A 54 9.76 -7.68 9.82
CA GLY A 54 9.00 -7.88 11.05
C GLY A 54 8.54 -9.33 11.24
N GLU A 55 7.70 -9.53 12.24
CA GLU A 55 7.05 -10.83 12.47
C GLU A 55 6.12 -11.19 11.30
N PRO A 56 5.83 -12.50 11.10
CA PRO A 56 4.80 -12.93 10.18
C PRO A 56 3.48 -12.21 10.44
N VAL A 57 2.85 -11.69 9.38
CA VAL A 57 1.55 -11.04 9.51
C VAL A 57 0.48 -12.00 10.00
N ALA A 58 -0.50 -11.48 10.72
CA ALA A 58 -1.60 -12.27 11.28
C ALA A 58 -2.92 -11.55 11.00
N PHE A 59 -3.83 -12.21 10.27
CA PHE A 59 -5.19 -11.76 10.04
C PHE A 59 -6.09 -12.93 9.62
N ASP A 60 -7.36 -12.77 9.85
CA ASP A 60 -8.44 -13.62 9.31
C ASP A 60 -9.32 -12.75 8.43
N ALA A 61 -9.49 -13.12 7.17
CA ALA A 61 -10.28 -12.37 6.22
C ALA A 61 -11.46 -13.19 5.70
N LYS A 62 -12.63 -12.56 5.63
CA LYS A 62 -13.83 -13.20 5.07
C LYS A 62 -13.84 -13.03 3.55
N MET A 63 -13.97 -14.14 2.84
CA MET A 63 -14.15 -14.15 1.41
C MET A 63 -15.59 -13.77 1.04
N PHE A 64 -15.81 -13.32 -0.19
CA PHE A 64 -17.16 -12.99 -0.67
C PHE A 64 -18.10 -14.20 -0.73
N ASP A 65 -17.58 -15.42 -0.80
CA ASP A 65 -18.37 -16.66 -0.72
C ASP A 65 -18.69 -17.12 0.72
N GLY A 66 -18.27 -16.34 1.73
CA GLY A 66 -18.45 -16.61 3.14
C GLY A 66 -17.40 -17.52 3.77
N SER A 67 -16.45 -18.05 3.00
CA SER A 67 -15.30 -18.77 3.54
C SER A 67 -14.32 -17.83 4.23
N THR A 68 -13.31 -18.36 4.90
CA THR A 68 -12.27 -17.57 5.56
C THR A 68 -10.91 -17.95 4.99
N VAL A 69 -10.09 -16.94 4.70
CA VAL A 69 -8.67 -17.08 4.43
C VAL A 69 -7.89 -16.48 5.61
N THR A 70 -6.86 -17.18 6.07
CA THR A 70 -6.01 -16.71 7.15
C THR A 70 -4.63 -16.33 6.61
N ALA A 71 -3.94 -15.41 7.25
CA ALA A 71 -2.55 -15.08 6.90
C ALA A 71 -1.65 -16.32 6.97
N GLU A 72 -1.92 -17.26 7.89
CA GLU A 72 -1.19 -18.52 8.00
C GLU A 72 -1.36 -19.40 6.76
N SER A 73 -2.54 -19.42 6.15
CA SER A 73 -2.82 -20.21 4.94
C SER A 73 -2.04 -19.72 3.71
N LEU A 74 -1.50 -18.50 3.74
CA LEU A 74 -0.65 -17.93 2.70
C LEU A 74 0.83 -18.30 2.88
N ARG A 75 1.22 -19.02 3.95
CA ARG A 75 2.61 -19.43 4.17
C ARG A 75 3.01 -20.59 3.30
N GLY A 76 4.32 -20.80 3.16
CA GLY A 76 4.91 -21.86 2.33
C GLY A 76 5.29 -21.40 0.93
N LYS A 77 4.70 -20.33 0.44
CA LYS A 77 5.07 -19.63 -0.80
C LYS A 77 5.00 -18.13 -0.56
N PRO A 78 5.73 -17.31 -1.32
CA PRO A 78 5.48 -15.88 -1.37
C PRO A 78 4.03 -15.56 -1.67
N ALA A 79 3.54 -14.42 -1.14
CA ALA A 79 2.17 -14.00 -1.39
C ALA A 79 2.10 -12.51 -1.73
N VAL A 80 1.28 -12.16 -2.71
CA VAL A 80 0.93 -10.79 -3.09
C VAL A 80 -0.42 -10.45 -2.50
N VAL A 81 -0.47 -9.44 -1.63
CA VAL A 81 -1.70 -8.96 -1.00
C VAL A 81 -1.98 -7.54 -1.50
N ASN A 82 -3.04 -7.37 -2.28
CA ASN A 82 -3.40 -6.10 -2.89
C ASN A 82 -4.67 -5.52 -2.26
N PHE A 83 -4.59 -4.31 -1.72
CA PHE A 83 -5.70 -3.56 -1.15
C PHE A 83 -6.36 -2.69 -2.21
N TRP A 84 -7.66 -2.87 -2.43
CA TRP A 84 -8.37 -2.27 -3.54
C TRP A 84 -9.86 -2.00 -3.28
N TYR A 85 -10.51 -1.29 -4.18
CA TYR A 85 -11.97 -1.25 -4.35
C TYR A 85 -12.35 -0.81 -5.76
N ALA A 86 -13.56 -1.10 -6.21
CA ALA A 86 -13.98 -0.98 -7.61
C ALA A 86 -14.00 0.47 -8.15
N GLY A 87 -14.30 1.46 -7.29
CA GLY A 87 -14.34 2.88 -7.64
C GLY A 87 -12.95 3.56 -7.66
N CYS A 88 -11.90 2.87 -7.26
CA CYS A 88 -10.55 3.39 -7.21
C CYS A 88 -9.91 3.42 -8.60
N ALA A 89 -9.68 4.60 -9.16
CA ALA A 89 -9.14 4.73 -10.52
C ALA A 89 -7.75 4.08 -10.69
N PRO A 90 -6.75 4.29 -9.79
CA PRO A 90 -5.47 3.61 -9.91
C PRO A 90 -5.57 2.08 -9.73
N CYS A 91 -6.50 1.56 -8.88
CA CYS A 91 -6.73 0.12 -8.77
C CYS A 91 -7.22 -0.49 -10.10
N ARG A 92 -8.09 0.23 -10.80
CA ARG A 92 -8.57 -0.15 -12.14
C ARG A 92 -7.43 -0.15 -13.17
N ALA A 93 -6.49 0.77 -13.02
CA ALA A 93 -5.36 0.90 -13.94
C ALA A 93 -4.31 -0.21 -13.73
N GLU A 94 -4.14 -0.74 -12.50
CA GLU A 94 -3.19 -1.81 -12.20
C GLU A 94 -3.78 -3.23 -12.33
N ALA A 95 -5.11 -3.37 -12.31
CA ALA A 95 -5.75 -4.69 -12.32
C ALA A 95 -5.30 -5.60 -13.49
N PRO A 96 -5.13 -5.12 -14.74
CA PRO A 96 -4.59 -5.96 -15.81
C PRO A 96 -3.17 -6.47 -15.55
N ASP A 97 -2.32 -5.66 -14.91
CA ASP A 97 -0.96 -6.01 -14.57
C ASP A 97 -0.91 -7.09 -13.49
N LEU A 98 -1.75 -6.95 -12.44
CA LEU A 98 -1.90 -7.95 -11.38
C LEU A 98 -2.42 -9.28 -11.93
N VAL A 99 -3.40 -9.25 -12.85
CA VAL A 99 -3.92 -10.45 -13.51
C VAL A 99 -2.83 -11.16 -14.34
N ALA A 100 -2.02 -10.39 -15.07
CA ALA A 100 -0.90 -10.95 -15.83
C ALA A 100 0.12 -11.60 -14.91
N LEU A 101 0.55 -10.91 -13.84
CA LEU A 101 1.51 -11.43 -12.86
C LEU A 101 0.98 -12.66 -12.13
N HIS A 102 -0.31 -12.67 -11.74
CA HIS A 102 -0.93 -13.88 -11.18
C HIS A 102 -0.82 -15.07 -12.14
N GLY A 103 -1.04 -14.85 -13.45
CA GLY A 103 -0.89 -15.90 -14.45
C GLY A 103 0.57 -16.39 -14.59
N GLU A 104 1.53 -15.48 -14.52
CA GLU A 104 2.97 -15.77 -14.61
C GLU A 104 3.47 -16.56 -13.39
N TYR A 105 3.03 -16.19 -12.18
CA TYR A 105 3.50 -16.76 -10.91
C TYR A 105 2.54 -17.75 -10.24
N LYS A 106 1.52 -18.25 -10.93
CA LYS A 106 0.46 -19.11 -10.35
C LYS A 106 0.95 -20.32 -9.56
N ASP A 107 2.13 -20.87 -9.93
CA ASP A 107 2.71 -22.05 -9.29
C ASP A 107 3.77 -21.68 -8.22
N GLU A 108 4.22 -20.42 -8.20
CA GLU A 108 5.34 -19.94 -7.38
C GLU A 108 4.90 -18.99 -6.27
N ALA A 109 3.85 -18.21 -6.49
CA ALA A 109 3.33 -17.22 -5.53
C ALA A 109 1.81 -17.28 -5.42
N GLN A 110 1.28 -16.94 -4.25
CA GLN A 110 -0.14 -16.77 -4.00
C GLN A 110 -0.55 -15.32 -4.20
N PHE A 111 -1.82 -15.09 -4.59
CA PHE A 111 -2.37 -13.74 -4.71
C PHE A 111 -3.67 -13.65 -3.91
N LEU A 112 -3.85 -12.55 -3.19
CA LEU A 112 -5.05 -12.23 -2.43
C LEU A 112 -5.42 -10.76 -2.65
N GLY A 113 -6.62 -10.49 -3.13
CA GLY A 113 -7.22 -9.16 -3.06
C GLY A 113 -7.83 -8.92 -1.69
N VAL A 114 -7.72 -7.72 -1.16
CA VAL A 114 -8.42 -7.26 0.05
C VAL A 114 -9.27 -6.07 -0.34
N ASN A 115 -10.58 -6.28 -0.45
CA ASN A 115 -11.51 -5.24 -0.85
C ASN A 115 -11.99 -4.46 0.37
N LEU A 116 -11.74 -3.14 0.38
CA LEU A 116 -11.96 -2.29 1.54
C LEU A 116 -13.36 -1.66 1.64
N ARG A 117 -14.16 -1.66 0.55
CA ARG A 117 -15.35 -0.78 0.50
C ARG A 117 -16.56 -1.34 -0.20
N ASP A 118 -16.39 -2.29 -1.11
CA ASP A 118 -17.48 -2.70 -1.98
C ASP A 118 -18.33 -3.80 -1.35
N GLN A 119 -19.63 -3.73 -1.60
CA GLN A 119 -20.49 -4.87 -1.42
C GLN A 119 -20.15 -5.94 -2.46
N GLN A 120 -20.42 -7.20 -2.16
CA GLN A 120 -20.10 -8.37 -2.98
C GLN A 120 -20.39 -8.18 -4.47
N ALA A 121 -21.59 -7.77 -4.83
CA ALA A 121 -21.99 -7.62 -6.22
C ALA A 121 -21.11 -6.62 -7.01
N THR A 122 -20.66 -5.55 -6.36
CA THR A 122 -19.78 -4.53 -6.96
C THR A 122 -18.37 -5.07 -7.13
N ALA A 123 -17.82 -5.74 -6.10
CA ALA A 123 -16.52 -6.37 -6.16
C ALA A 123 -16.46 -7.44 -7.26
N GLU A 124 -17.43 -8.36 -7.29
CA GLU A 124 -17.53 -9.41 -8.32
C GLU A 124 -17.70 -8.83 -9.74
N ALA A 125 -18.41 -7.71 -9.90
CA ALA A 125 -18.54 -7.04 -11.20
C ALA A 125 -17.19 -6.50 -11.68
N PHE A 126 -16.37 -5.94 -10.77
CA PHE A 126 -15.01 -5.53 -11.07
C PHE A 126 -14.15 -6.74 -11.47
N GLU A 127 -14.17 -7.82 -10.68
CA GLU A 127 -13.38 -9.02 -10.93
C GLU A 127 -13.72 -9.65 -12.27
N ARG A 128 -15.01 -9.76 -12.61
CA ARG A 128 -15.44 -10.22 -13.93
C ARG A 128 -14.95 -9.34 -15.07
N ASN A 129 -15.03 -7.99 -14.89
CA ASN A 129 -14.63 -7.03 -15.91
C ASN A 129 -13.12 -7.08 -16.20
N PHE A 130 -12.30 -7.22 -15.18
CA PHE A 130 -10.84 -7.28 -15.28
C PHE A 130 -10.31 -8.71 -15.42
N LYS A 131 -11.18 -9.73 -15.34
CA LYS A 131 -10.82 -11.17 -15.39
C LYS A 131 -9.87 -11.56 -14.26
N VAL A 132 -10.10 -11.02 -13.07
CA VAL A 132 -9.34 -11.37 -11.86
C VAL A 132 -9.54 -12.85 -11.58
N GLY A 133 -8.44 -13.62 -11.57
CA GLY A 133 -8.44 -15.07 -11.37
C GLY A 133 -7.95 -15.51 -10.01
N TYR A 134 -7.62 -14.59 -9.12
CA TYR A 134 -7.20 -14.85 -7.74
C TYR A 134 -8.31 -14.44 -6.76
N PRO A 135 -8.34 -15.02 -5.56
CA PRO A 135 -9.39 -14.75 -4.59
C PRO A 135 -9.31 -13.34 -4.01
N SER A 136 -10.47 -12.80 -3.62
CA SER A 136 -10.55 -11.54 -2.88
C SER A 136 -11.38 -11.70 -1.61
N ALA A 137 -10.88 -11.13 -0.53
CA ALA A 137 -11.55 -11.00 0.74
C ALA A 137 -12.30 -9.67 0.86
N SER A 138 -13.39 -9.66 1.61
CA SER A 138 -14.11 -8.46 2.02
C SER A 138 -13.56 -7.95 3.35
N ASP A 139 -13.10 -6.71 3.39
CA ASP A 139 -12.60 -6.06 4.62
C ASP A 139 -13.43 -4.80 4.96
N LEU A 140 -14.76 -4.94 4.87
CA LEU A 140 -15.69 -3.84 5.18
C LEU A 140 -15.65 -3.42 6.65
N ASP A 141 -15.26 -4.31 7.54
CA ASP A 141 -15.06 -4.04 8.97
C ASP A 141 -13.65 -3.50 9.29
N GLY A 142 -12.74 -3.51 8.30
CA GLY A 142 -11.39 -2.99 8.44
C GLY A 142 -10.45 -3.85 9.28
N ALA A 143 -10.80 -5.11 9.54
CA ALA A 143 -10.01 -5.99 10.43
C ALA A 143 -8.64 -6.34 9.82
N VAL A 144 -8.58 -6.64 8.52
CA VAL A 144 -7.32 -6.93 7.81
C VAL A 144 -6.48 -5.66 7.69
N LEU A 145 -7.11 -4.54 7.33
CA LEU A 145 -6.43 -3.25 7.23
C LEU A 145 -5.83 -2.83 8.58
N LEU A 146 -6.57 -3.02 9.68
CA LEU A 146 -6.08 -2.73 11.03
C LEU A 146 -4.90 -3.63 11.41
N ALA A 147 -4.99 -4.93 11.13
CA ALA A 147 -3.92 -5.89 11.40
C ALA A 147 -2.63 -5.59 10.64
N LEU A 148 -2.73 -4.92 9.48
CA LEU A 148 -1.61 -4.57 8.61
C LEU A 148 -1.29 -3.06 8.62
N SER A 149 -1.80 -2.31 9.61
CA SER A 149 -1.70 -0.84 9.67
C SER A 149 -0.26 -0.31 9.73
N ASP A 150 0.70 -1.10 10.20
CA ASP A 150 2.13 -0.76 10.17
C ASP A 150 2.68 -0.64 8.73
N TYR A 151 2.04 -1.31 7.79
CA TYR A 151 2.47 -1.35 6.38
C TYR A 151 1.48 -0.65 5.45
N VAL A 152 0.19 -0.67 5.78
CA VAL A 152 -0.89 -0.17 4.92
C VAL A 152 -1.57 1.03 5.57
N PRO A 153 -1.26 2.26 5.15
CA PRO A 153 -1.98 3.43 5.65
C PRO A 153 -3.47 3.35 5.26
N PRO A 154 -4.40 3.68 6.17
CA PRO A 154 -5.84 3.42 5.98
C PRO A 154 -6.49 4.03 4.73
N GLN A 155 -5.91 5.08 4.17
CA GLN A 155 -6.43 5.75 2.97
C GLN A 155 -5.57 5.56 1.73
N ALA A 156 -4.42 4.88 1.85
CA ALA A 156 -3.52 4.64 0.72
C ALA A 156 -4.00 3.44 -0.11
N VAL A 157 -4.76 3.72 -1.14
CA VAL A 157 -5.32 2.69 -2.03
C VAL A 157 -5.04 3.05 -3.49
N PRO A 158 -4.50 2.15 -4.29
CA PRO A 158 -4.10 0.79 -3.90
C PRO A 158 -2.84 0.77 -3.03
N THR A 159 -2.68 -0.30 -2.28
CA THR A 159 -1.41 -0.68 -1.66
C THR A 159 -1.19 -2.16 -1.94
N THR A 160 0.02 -2.53 -2.33
CA THR A 160 0.39 -3.92 -2.56
C THR A 160 1.52 -4.32 -1.63
N LEU A 161 1.34 -5.42 -0.91
CA LEU A 161 2.38 -6.07 -0.11
C LEU A 161 2.85 -7.32 -0.82
N VAL A 162 4.16 -7.57 -0.78
CA VAL A 162 4.75 -8.85 -1.12
C VAL A 162 5.22 -9.49 0.18
N LEU A 163 4.68 -10.65 0.50
CA LEU A 163 5.05 -11.43 1.68
C LEU A 163 6.01 -12.54 1.27
N ASP A 164 6.99 -12.83 2.12
CA ASP A 164 7.86 -14.01 1.94
C ASP A 164 7.12 -15.33 2.30
N SER A 165 7.77 -16.46 2.07
CA SER A 165 7.19 -17.77 2.37
C SER A 165 6.89 -18.03 3.86
N GLN A 166 7.43 -17.19 4.75
CA GLN A 166 7.12 -17.22 6.18
C GLN A 166 5.95 -16.30 6.55
N GLY A 167 5.43 -15.51 5.60
CA GLY A 167 4.36 -14.54 5.80
C GLY A 167 4.85 -13.20 6.36
N ARG A 168 6.12 -12.86 6.24
CA ARG A 168 6.67 -11.56 6.64
C ARG A 168 6.66 -10.61 5.45
N VAL A 169 6.44 -9.32 5.68
CA VAL A 169 6.44 -8.33 4.60
C VAL A 169 7.87 -8.17 4.06
N ALA A 170 8.07 -8.57 2.80
CA ALA A 170 9.30 -8.42 2.05
C ALA A 170 9.34 -7.09 1.28
N ALA A 171 8.20 -6.67 0.73
CA ALA A 171 8.10 -5.39 0.05
C ALA A 171 6.70 -4.78 0.17
N ARG A 172 6.63 -3.47 -0.03
CA ARG A 172 5.40 -2.68 -0.08
C ARG A 172 5.46 -1.69 -1.23
N VAL A 173 4.37 -1.57 -1.98
CA VAL A 173 4.15 -0.51 -2.98
C VAL A 173 2.95 0.31 -2.54
N LEU A 174 3.12 1.63 -2.37
CA LEU A 174 2.04 2.57 -2.06
C LEU A 174 1.56 3.25 -3.35
N GLY A 175 0.29 3.08 -3.69
CA GLY A 175 -0.27 3.54 -4.95
C GLY A 175 -0.17 2.49 -6.05
N LYS A 176 -0.46 2.89 -7.29
CA LYS A 176 -0.42 2.00 -8.45
C LYS A 176 0.95 1.35 -8.58
N ALA A 177 0.99 0.03 -8.52
CA ALA A 177 2.19 -0.74 -8.83
C ALA A 177 2.42 -0.80 -10.35
N ASP A 178 3.62 -0.49 -10.80
CA ASP A 178 4.01 -0.78 -12.17
C ASP A 178 4.37 -2.26 -12.31
N LYS A 179 3.93 -2.90 -13.42
CA LYS A 179 4.11 -4.33 -13.66
C LYS A 179 5.56 -4.76 -13.48
N SER A 180 6.51 -4.03 -14.08
CA SER A 180 7.93 -4.37 -14.00
C SER A 180 8.51 -4.28 -12.59
N THR A 181 8.05 -3.31 -11.81
CA THR A 181 8.47 -3.17 -10.41
C THR A 181 7.92 -4.31 -9.57
N LEU A 182 6.63 -4.59 -9.68
CA LEU A 182 6.01 -5.68 -8.91
C LEU A 182 6.54 -7.05 -9.32
N ASP A 183 6.80 -7.26 -10.62
CA ASP A 183 7.46 -8.46 -11.14
C ASP A 183 8.83 -8.70 -10.48
N ALA A 184 9.68 -7.66 -10.43
CA ALA A 184 10.98 -7.75 -9.78
C ALA A 184 10.86 -8.14 -8.30
N LEU A 185 9.96 -7.47 -7.55
CA LEU A 185 9.74 -7.75 -6.13
C LEU A 185 9.24 -9.18 -5.87
N ILE A 186 8.32 -9.69 -6.70
CA ILE A 186 7.83 -11.07 -6.60
C ILE A 186 8.96 -12.04 -6.91
N LYS A 187 9.67 -11.83 -8.02
CA LYS A 187 10.78 -12.69 -8.47
C LYS A 187 11.88 -12.82 -7.42
N ASP A 188 12.29 -11.69 -6.83
CA ASP A 188 13.33 -11.67 -5.80
C ASP A 188 12.86 -12.43 -4.55
N THR A 189 11.59 -12.23 -4.13
CA THR A 189 11.02 -12.94 -2.99
C THR A 189 10.84 -14.44 -3.24
N VAL A 190 10.51 -14.85 -4.48
CA VAL A 190 10.45 -16.26 -4.89
C VAL A 190 11.85 -16.89 -4.84
N ALA A 191 12.86 -16.18 -5.34
CA ALA A 191 14.25 -16.69 -5.33
C ALA A 191 14.80 -16.89 -3.91
N GLU A 192 14.36 -16.10 -2.94
CA GLU A 192 14.74 -16.30 -1.52
C GLU A 192 14.09 -17.54 -0.88
N SER A 193 13.04 -18.09 -1.49
CA SER A 193 12.26 -19.21 -0.94
C SER A 193 12.70 -20.56 -1.51
N ALA A 194 13.58 -20.55 -2.51
CA ALA A 194 14.14 -21.73 -3.16
C ALA A 194 15.34 -22.29 -2.40
#